data_9d7b9f0c68f6165867fd08a5458c5bb0
#
_entry.id   9d7b9f0c68f6165867fd08a5458c5bb0
#
_cell.length_a   1.000
_cell.length_b   1.000
_cell.length_c   1.000
_cell.angle_alpha   90.00
_cell.angle_beta   90.00
_cell.angle_gamma   90.00
#
_symmetry.space_group_name_H-M   'P 1'
#
loop_
_entity.id
_entity.type
_entity.pdbx_description
1 polymer ?
#
loop_
_entity_poly.entity_id
_entity_poly.type
_entity_poly.pdbx_seq_one_letter_code
_entity_poly.pdbx_strand_id
1 'polypeptide(L)'
;NTACVKNNASYQFNNALPNKETISSNFCERLEQWGNKSLNNGEERAIAVERIKEAYNSNMASLDLSYLDLSELPPIPSTVNTLNLENNCLTCLDFTDNASLVNINLSFNKINTITFPNESNLENIYIDHNNLESLDLKNQHSLVNLEAQNNNLKKLIFLIVIN
;
A
#
# COMPACT_ATOMS: atom_id res chain seq x y z
N ASN A 1 4.56 14.01 14.87
CA ASN A 1 3.35 13.14 14.81
C ASN A 1 2.43 13.61 13.67
N THR A 2 2.80 13.34 12.44
CA THR A 2 1.90 13.51 11.30
C THR A 2 1.11 12.21 11.17
N ALA A 3 -0.12 12.19 11.68
CA ALA A 3 -1.04 11.11 11.45
C ALA A 3 -1.31 10.97 9.94
N CYS A 4 -1.38 9.73 9.43
CA CYS A 4 -1.90 9.48 8.10
C CYS A 4 -3.30 10.06 7.99
N VAL A 5 -3.46 11.16 7.28
CA VAL A 5 -4.78 11.71 7.02
C VAL A 5 -5.43 10.82 5.96
N LYS A 6 -6.35 9.96 6.40
CA LYS A 6 -7.27 9.29 5.46
C LYS A 6 -8.07 10.39 4.78
N ASN A 7 -7.92 10.54 3.48
CA ASN A 7 -8.87 11.29 2.68
C ASN A 7 -10.17 10.49 2.62
N ASN A 8 -10.92 10.50 3.74
CA ASN A 8 -12.28 10.02 3.77
C ASN A 8 -13.17 11.06 3.08
N ALA A 9 -13.30 10.97 1.78
CA ALA A 9 -14.48 11.48 1.14
C ALA A 9 -15.64 10.59 1.63
N SER A 10 -16.46 11.14 2.53
CA SER A 10 -17.67 10.50 3.02
C SER A 10 -18.66 10.37 1.87
N TYR A 11 -18.70 9.19 1.24
CA TYR A 11 -19.76 8.86 0.30
C TYR A 11 -20.98 8.39 1.08
N GLN A 12 -22.11 9.08 0.89
CA GLN A 12 -23.40 8.61 1.35
C GLN A 12 -23.75 7.36 0.53
N PHE A 13 -23.86 6.22 1.22
CA PHE A 13 -24.32 4.98 0.63
C PHE A 13 -25.81 5.07 0.29
N ASN A 14 -26.13 5.17 -1.00
CA ASN A 14 -27.40 4.66 -1.48
C ASN A 14 -27.33 3.13 -1.48
N ASN A 15 -28.31 2.47 -0.87
CA ASN A 15 -28.40 1.03 -0.59
C ASN A 15 -28.51 0.12 -1.84
N ALA A 16 -27.93 0.47 -2.96
CA ALA A 16 -27.77 -0.42 -4.10
C ALA A 16 -26.32 -0.93 -4.14
N LEU A 17 -26.13 -2.24 -4.20
CA LEU A 17 -24.81 -2.82 -4.45
C LEU A 17 -24.24 -2.20 -5.74
N PRO A 18 -23.07 -1.57 -5.69
CA PRO A 18 -22.48 -0.96 -6.89
C PRO A 18 -22.23 -2.05 -7.93
N ASN A 19 -22.69 -1.81 -9.16
CA ASN A 19 -22.38 -2.71 -10.26
C ASN A 19 -20.87 -2.60 -10.63
N LYS A 20 -20.37 -3.55 -11.40
CA LYS A 20 -18.96 -3.59 -11.78
C LYS A 20 -18.51 -2.31 -12.53
N GLU A 21 -19.38 -1.67 -13.26
CA GLU A 21 -19.11 -0.42 -13.99
C GLU A 21 -18.96 0.77 -13.05
N THR A 22 -19.79 0.86 -12.01
CA THR A 22 -19.70 1.92 -11.00
C THR A 22 -18.42 1.81 -10.16
N ILE A 23 -17.99 0.59 -9.83
CA ILE A 23 -16.73 0.32 -9.12
C ILE A 23 -15.55 0.68 -10.01
N SER A 24 -15.62 0.33 -11.30
CA SER A 24 -14.58 0.61 -12.29
C SER A 24 -14.36 2.12 -12.47
N SER A 25 -15.45 2.88 -12.64
CA SER A 25 -15.34 4.35 -12.80
C SER A 25 -14.72 5.00 -11.56
N ASN A 26 -15.10 4.54 -10.36
CA ASN A 26 -14.56 5.08 -9.11
C ASN A 26 -13.04 4.81 -8.98
N PHE A 27 -12.56 3.61 -9.32
CA PHE A 27 -11.13 3.30 -9.29
C PHE A 27 -10.34 4.17 -10.26
N CYS A 28 -10.79 4.26 -11.52
CA CYS A 28 -10.11 5.07 -12.54
C CYS A 28 -10.09 6.56 -12.19
N GLU A 29 -11.18 7.10 -11.66
CA GLU A 29 -11.24 8.49 -11.20
C GLU A 29 -10.25 8.76 -10.05
N ARG A 30 -10.21 7.88 -9.05
CA ARG A 30 -9.25 8.01 -7.92
C ARG A 30 -7.81 7.94 -8.41
N LEU A 31 -7.52 7.06 -9.36
CA LEU A 31 -6.19 6.92 -9.93
C LEU A 31 -5.78 8.17 -10.70
N GLU A 32 -6.66 8.75 -11.50
CA GLU A 32 -6.40 9.99 -12.23
C GLU A 32 -6.21 11.18 -11.28
N GLN A 33 -7.05 11.30 -10.26
CA GLN A 33 -6.90 12.33 -9.22
C GLN A 33 -5.54 12.21 -8.51
N TRP A 34 -5.13 11.00 -8.15
CA TRP A 34 -3.84 10.76 -7.56
C TRP A 34 -2.69 11.12 -8.52
N GLY A 35 -2.79 10.71 -9.78
CA GLY A 35 -1.78 10.98 -10.80
C GLY A 35 -1.60 12.46 -11.12
N ASN A 36 -2.69 13.23 -11.07
CA ASN A 36 -2.68 14.67 -11.34
C ASN A 36 -2.29 15.54 -10.13
N LYS A 37 -2.18 14.94 -8.95
CA LYS A 37 -1.77 15.64 -7.74
C LYS A 37 -0.26 15.87 -7.77
N SER A 38 0.17 17.07 -8.08
CA SER A 38 1.58 17.44 -8.04
C SER A 38 1.97 17.85 -6.63
N LEU A 39 2.73 17.00 -5.93
CA LEU A 39 3.25 17.27 -4.60
C LEU A 39 4.74 17.62 -4.61
N ASN A 40 5.54 16.96 -5.45
CA ASN A 40 6.97 17.15 -5.54
C ASN A 40 7.46 17.09 -6.98
N ASN A 41 8.48 17.85 -7.28
CA ASN A 41 9.19 17.75 -8.56
C ASN A 41 10.00 16.43 -8.58
N GLY A 42 9.84 15.66 -9.65
CA GLY A 42 10.60 14.43 -9.87
C GLY A 42 9.82 13.13 -9.67
N GLU A 43 8.58 13.18 -9.14
CA GLU A 43 7.74 11.99 -9.06
C GLU A 43 7.29 11.51 -10.44
N GLU A 44 7.48 10.23 -10.70
CA GLU A 44 7.07 9.60 -11.96
C GLU A 44 5.63 9.05 -11.89
N ARG A 45 4.68 9.91 -11.46
CA ARG A 45 3.28 9.50 -11.29
C ARG A 45 2.61 9.08 -12.59
N ALA A 46 2.96 9.67 -13.72
CA ALA A 46 2.42 9.28 -15.03
C ALA A 46 2.79 7.84 -15.38
N ILE A 47 4.02 7.42 -15.10
CA ILE A 47 4.47 6.02 -15.29
C ILE A 47 3.72 5.09 -14.34
N ALA A 48 3.56 5.47 -13.07
CA ALA A 48 2.79 4.69 -12.10
C ALA A 48 1.34 4.50 -12.56
N VAL A 49 0.67 5.56 -13.00
CA VAL A 49 -0.71 5.50 -13.52
C VAL A 49 -0.82 4.56 -14.71
N GLU A 50 0.11 4.61 -15.65
CA GLU A 50 0.13 3.72 -16.82
C GLU A 50 0.25 2.25 -16.40
N ARG A 51 1.21 1.91 -15.54
CA ARG A 51 1.41 0.55 -15.02
C ARG A 51 0.19 0.04 -14.24
N ILE A 52 -0.42 0.90 -13.42
CA ILE A 52 -1.61 0.56 -12.63
C ILE A 52 -2.81 0.33 -13.54
N LYS A 53 -3.02 1.16 -14.58
CA LYS A 53 -4.08 0.95 -15.58
C LYS A 53 -3.92 -0.37 -16.30
N GLU A 54 -2.71 -0.72 -16.71
CA GLU A 54 -2.43 -2.02 -17.33
C GLU A 54 -2.77 -3.17 -16.39
N ALA A 55 -2.30 -3.12 -15.15
CA ALA A 55 -2.60 -4.14 -14.14
C ALA A 55 -4.10 -4.28 -13.87
N TYR A 56 -4.81 -3.16 -13.77
CA TYR A 56 -6.25 -3.14 -13.56
C TYR A 56 -7.03 -3.74 -14.73
N ASN A 57 -6.71 -3.32 -15.97
CA ASN A 57 -7.41 -3.76 -17.17
C ASN A 57 -7.16 -5.25 -17.49
N SER A 58 -5.97 -5.73 -17.15
CA SER A 58 -5.54 -7.12 -17.43
C SER A 58 -5.67 -8.06 -16.23
N ASN A 59 -6.26 -7.61 -15.12
CA ASN A 59 -6.40 -8.36 -13.87
C ASN A 59 -5.07 -8.99 -13.40
N MET A 60 -3.99 -8.22 -13.46
CA MET A 60 -2.67 -8.71 -13.09
C MET A 60 -2.56 -8.93 -11.58
N ALA A 61 -1.88 -10.00 -11.20
CA ALA A 61 -1.58 -10.31 -9.81
C ALA A 61 -0.34 -9.58 -9.27
N SER A 62 0.57 -9.17 -10.14
CA SER A 62 1.82 -8.50 -9.79
C SER A 62 1.85 -7.08 -10.34
N LEU A 63 2.38 -6.15 -9.55
CA LEU A 63 2.54 -4.75 -9.93
C LEU A 63 3.89 -4.24 -9.43
N ASP A 64 4.71 -3.74 -10.35
CA ASP A 64 6.00 -3.11 -10.05
C ASP A 64 5.91 -1.60 -10.20
N LEU A 65 6.04 -0.90 -9.08
CA LEU A 65 6.08 0.55 -8.96
C LEU A 65 7.40 1.02 -8.31
N SER A 66 8.46 0.25 -8.41
CA SER A 66 9.76 0.59 -7.86
C SER A 66 10.44 1.72 -8.65
N TYR A 67 11.32 2.47 -7.97
CA TYR A 67 12.17 3.52 -8.56
C TYR A 67 11.39 4.64 -9.31
N LEU A 68 10.29 5.10 -8.75
CA LEU A 68 9.45 6.15 -9.34
C LEU A 68 9.40 7.45 -8.51
N ASP A 69 10.22 7.55 -7.48
CA ASP A 69 10.26 8.71 -6.56
C ASP A 69 8.89 9.10 -5.96
N LEU A 70 8.00 8.11 -5.78
CA LEU A 70 6.65 8.34 -5.28
C LEU A 70 6.67 8.76 -3.80
N SER A 71 5.92 9.81 -3.48
CA SER A 71 5.73 10.31 -2.10
C SER A 71 4.46 9.82 -1.43
N GLU A 72 3.50 9.31 -2.19
CA GLU A 72 2.23 8.78 -1.71
C GLU A 72 1.89 7.44 -2.36
N LEU A 73 1.24 6.56 -1.60
CA LEU A 73 0.70 5.31 -2.13
C LEU A 73 -0.41 5.60 -3.15
N PRO A 74 -0.30 5.11 -4.39
CA PRO A 74 -1.38 5.19 -5.35
C PRO A 74 -2.52 4.21 -5.03
N PRO A 75 -3.71 4.36 -5.63
CA PRO A 75 -4.71 3.31 -5.65
C PRO A 75 -4.14 2.01 -6.26
N ILE A 76 -4.32 0.90 -5.57
CA ILE A 76 -3.83 -0.42 -6.00
C ILE A 76 -5.02 -1.29 -6.40
N PRO A 77 -4.99 -1.93 -7.60
CA PRO A 77 -6.05 -2.85 -8.00
C PRO A 77 -6.21 -4.02 -7.02
N SER A 78 -7.45 -4.42 -6.73
CA SER A 78 -7.76 -5.49 -5.78
C SER A 78 -7.28 -6.88 -6.21
N THR A 79 -6.94 -7.07 -7.48
CA THR A 79 -6.36 -8.32 -8.01
C THR A 79 -4.87 -8.47 -7.67
N VAL A 80 -4.19 -7.38 -7.30
CA VAL A 80 -2.75 -7.39 -6.99
C VAL A 80 -2.52 -8.07 -5.66
N ASN A 81 -1.70 -9.11 -5.65
CA ASN A 81 -1.22 -9.80 -4.46
C ASN A 81 0.28 -9.63 -4.23
N THR A 82 1.04 -9.23 -5.25
CA THR A 82 2.48 -8.99 -5.18
C THR A 82 2.77 -7.57 -5.65
N LEU A 83 3.20 -6.73 -4.71
CA LEU A 83 3.41 -5.30 -4.92
C LEU A 83 4.86 -4.92 -4.61
N ASN A 84 5.55 -4.33 -5.59
CA ASN A 84 6.88 -3.76 -5.40
C ASN A 84 6.82 -2.24 -5.41
N LEU A 85 7.18 -1.64 -4.27
CA LEU A 85 7.30 -0.20 -4.04
C LEU A 85 8.73 0.18 -3.59
N GLU A 86 9.70 -0.68 -3.85
CA GLU A 86 11.10 -0.45 -3.48
C GLU A 86 11.64 0.85 -4.07
N ASN A 87 12.53 1.53 -3.33
CA ASN A 87 13.19 2.76 -3.79
C ASN A 87 12.21 3.85 -4.25
N ASN A 88 11.34 4.24 -3.36
CA ASN A 88 10.48 5.41 -3.49
C ASN A 88 10.75 6.38 -2.31
N CYS A 89 9.89 7.37 -2.14
CA CYS A 89 9.96 8.37 -1.08
C CYS A 89 8.74 8.30 -0.15
N LEU A 90 8.15 7.12 0.00
CA LEU A 90 6.94 6.90 0.79
C LEU A 90 7.23 7.10 2.28
N THR A 91 6.31 7.77 2.98
CA THR A 91 6.45 8.08 4.41
C THR A 91 5.40 7.45 5.28
N CYS A 92 4.17 7.45 4.84
CA CYS A 92 3.01 6.94 5.57
C CYS A 92 2.19 6.04 4.66
N LEU A 93 2.03 4.78 5.04
CA LEU A 93 1.30 3.79 4.25
C LEU A 93 0.10 3.24 5.02
N ASP A 94 -1.03 3.19 4.36
CA ASP A 94 -2.23 2.53 4.85
C ASP A 94 -2.70 1.46 3.85
N PHE A 95 -2.48 0.19 4.19
CA PHE A 95 -2.91 -0.97 3.41
C PHE A 95 -4.21 -1.60 3.92
N THR A 96 -4.97 -0.91 4.78
CA THR A 96 -6.19 -1.46 5.41
C THR A 96 -7.16 -2.04 4.38
N ASP A 97 -7.27 -1.42 3.20
CA ASP A 97 -8.19 -1.83 2.14
C ASP A 97 -7.56 -2.81 1.12
N ASN A 98 -6.33 -3.27 1.36
CA ASN A 98 -5.57 -4.11 0.44
C ASN A 98 -5.38 -5.54 0.99
N ALA A 99 -6.47 -6.19 1.37
CA ALA A 99 -6.47 -7.53 2.00
C ALA A 99 -5.99 -8.65 1.06
N SER A 100 -5.94 -8.41 -0.25
CA SER A 100 -5.44 -9.38 -1.24
C SER A 100 -3.91 -9.49 -1.29
N LEU A 101 -3.18 -8.56 -0.67
CA LEU A 101 -1.72 -8.56 -0.69
C LEU A 101 -1.15 -9.77 0.06
N VAL A 102 -0.19 -10.43 -0.58
CA VAL A 102 0.56 -11.58 -0.06
C VAL A 102 2.04 -11.24 0.07
N ASN A 103 2.62 -10.56 -0.93
CA ASN A 103 4.01 -10.16 -0.95
C ASN A 103 4.11 -8.65 -1.18
N ILE A 104 4.81 -7.96 -0.30
CA ILE A 104 5.11 -6.54 -0.46
C ILE A 104 6.60 -6.26 -0.26
N ASN A 105 7.17 -5.48 -1.18
CA ASN A 105 8.51 -4.92 -1.05
C ASN A 105 8.42 -3.40 -0.88
N LEU A 106 8.76 -2.93 0.30
CA LEU A 106 8.75 -1.53 0.71
C LEU A 106 10.17 -1.04 1.09
N SER A 107 11.19 -1.81 0.74
CA SER A 107 12.58 -1.51 1.08
C SER A 107 13.03 -0.17 0.48
N PHE A 108 13.92 0.52 1.17
CA PHE A 108 14.48 1.78 0.69
C PHE A 108 13.41 2.85 0.42
N ASN A 109 12.63 3.16 1.42
CA ASN A 109 11.70 4.29 1.47
C ASN A 109 12.02 5.18 2.70
N LYS A 110 11.09 6.03 3.07
CA LYS A 110 11.17 6.90 4.27
C LYS A 110 10.01 6.63 5.22
N ILE A 111 9.55 5.36 5.27
CA ILE A 111 8.34 4.98 5.99
C ILE A 111 8.57 5.12 7.48
N ASN A 112 7.71 5.92 8.13
CA ASN A 112 7.67 6.08 9.58
C ASN A 112 6.41 5.48 10.21
N THR A 113 5.33 5.33 9.42
CA THR A 113 4.05 4.74 9.84
C THR A 113 3.54 3.79 8.77
N ILE A 114 3.06 2.62 9.17
CA ILE A 114 2.42 1.65 8.29
C ILE A 114 1.26 0.97 9.02
N THR A 115 0.14 0.81 8.32
CA THR A 115 -1.03 0.08 8.78
C THR A 115 -1.32 -1.07 7.82
N PHE A 116 -1.50 -2.26 8.37
CA PHE A 116 -1.85 -3.48 7.62
C PHE A 116 -3.34 -3.80 7.73
N PRO A 117 -3.91 -4.61 6.83
CA PRO A 117 -5.26 -5.12 6.96
C PRO A 117 -5.43 -5.91 8.28
N ASN A 118 -6.62 -5.84 8.89
CA ASN A 118 -6.93 -6.63 10.08
C ASN A 118 -7.01 -8.12 9.77
N GLU A 119 -7.59 -8.46 8.63
CA GLU A 119 -7.59 -9.82 8.08
C GLU A 119 -6.63 -9.84 6.90
N SER A 120 -5.41 -10.24 7.15
CA SER A 120 -4.30 -10.15 6.22
C SER A 120 -3.85 -11.53 5.74
N ASN A 121 -3.52 -11.60 4.44
CA ASN A 121 -2.89 -12.77 3.83
C ASN A 121 -1.40 -12.54 3.55
N LEU A 122 -0.81 -11.50 4.14
CA LEU A 122 0.61 -11.19 3.96
C LEU A 122 1.49 -12.31 4.48
N GLU A 123 2.33 -12.85 3.60
CA GLU A 123 3.31 -13.87 3.88
C GLU A 123 4.74 -13.32 3.89
N ASN A 124 5.03 -12.36 3.01
CA ASN A 124 6.36 -11.78 2.87
C ASN A 124 6.30 -10.25 2.92
N ILE A 125 7.00 -9.67 3.88
CA ILE A 125 7.13 -8.23 4.07
C ILE A 125 8.61 -7.86 4.08
N TYR A 126 9.03 -7.06 3.10
CA TYR A 126 10.34 -6.44 3.02
C TYR A 126 10.17 -4.95 3.28
N ILE A 127 10.66 -4.47 4.43
CA ILE A 127 10.51 -3.07 4.89
C ILE A 127 11.82 -2.54 5.50
N ASP A 128 12.92 -3.13 5.11
CA ASP A 128 14.26 -2.70 5.49
C ASP A 128 14.60 -1.32 4.92
N HIS A 129 15.57 -0.65 5.53
CA HIS A 129 16.01 0.69 5.12
C HIS A 129 14.85 1.70 5.05
N ASN A 130 14.17 1.86 6.18
CA ASN A 130 13.11 2.84 6.40
C ASN A 130 13.32 3.58 7.73
N ASN A 131 12.32 4.34 8.18
CA ASN A 131 12.39 5.17 9.38
C ASN A 131 11.37 4.72 10.46
N LEU A 132 11.03 3.43 10.51
CA LEU A 132 10.09 2.92 11.49
C LEU A 132 10.67 2.97 12.91
N GLU A 133 9.88 3.47 13.87
CA GLU A 133 10.16 3.36 15.31
C GLU A 133 9.35 2.24 15.97
N SER A 134 8.24 1.86 15.38
CA SER A 134 7.42 0.74 15.81
C SER A 134 6.83 -0.01 14.62
N LEU A 135 6.55 -1.28 14.80
CA LEU A 135 5.92 -2.13 13.80
C LEU A 135 4.93 -3.06 14.49
N ASP A 136 3.64 -2.94 14.12
CA ASP A 136 2.57 -3.75 14.68
C ASP A 136 2.15 -4.86 13.69
N LEU A 137 2.51 -6.09 14.03
CA LEU A 137 2.25 -7.29 13.23
C LEU A 137 1.26 -8.24 13.91
N LYS A 138 0.53 -7.79 14.94
CA LYS A 138 -0.33 -8.68 15.76
C LYS A 138 -1.43 -9.41 14.96
N ASN A 139 -1.89 -8.84 13.85
CA ASN A 139 -2.92 -9.43 12.98
C ASN A 139 -2.34 -10.11 11.72
N GLN A 140 -1.03 -10.26 11.64
CA GLN A 140 -0.34 -10.84 10.48
C GLN A 140 -0.09 -12.32 10.70
N HIS A 141 -1.16 -13.12 10.75
CA HIS A 141 -1.10 -14.54 11.10
C HIS A 141 -0.49 -15.44 10.01
N SER A 142 -0.46 -14.97 8.77
CA SER A 142 0.11 -15.72 7.64
C SER A 142 1.57 -15.37 7.36
N LEU A 143 2.17 -14.48 8.15
CA LEU A 143 3.52 -13.98 7.91
C LEU A 143 4.56 -15.09 8.07
N VAL A 144 5.39 -15.26 7.02
CA VAL A 144 6.47 -16.24 6.93
C VAL A 144 7.83 -15.54 6.97
N ASN A 145 7.99 -14.47 6.19
CA ASN A 145 9.25 -13.74 6.08
C ASN A 145 9.05 -12.26 6.38
N LEU A 146 9.92 -11.74 7.23
CA LEU A 146 10.00 -10.32 7.54
C LEU A 146 11.46 -9.86 7.44
N GLU A 147 11.73 -8.86 6.60
CA GLU A 147 12.97 -8.11 6.61
C GLU A 147 12.69 -6.66 7.02
N ALA A 148 13.17 -6.27 8.21
CA ALA A 148 12.94 -4.96 8.80
C ALA A 148 14.22 -4.32 9.37
N GLN A 149 15.39 -4.79 8.95
CA GLN A 149 16.68 -4.22 9.37
C GLN A 149 16.84 -2.78 8.84
N ASN A 150 17.76 -2.04 9.42
CA ASN A 150 18.01 -0.64 9.06
C ASN A 150 16.77 0.26 9.19
N ASN A 151 16.12 0.14 10.32
CA ASN A 151 15.07 1.01 10.84
C ASN A 151 15.49 1.52 12.22
N ASN A 152 14.68 2.32 12.86
CA ASN A 152 14.89 2.83 14.23
C ASN A 152 13.96 2.16 15.24
N LEU A 153 13.68 0.86 15.06
CA LEU A 153 12.69 0.14 15.85
C LEU A 153 13.02 0.13 17.33
N LYS A 154 12.10 0.67 18.13
CA LYS A 154 12.05 0.62 19.58
C LYS A 154 10.99 -0.37 20.06
N LYS A 155 10.03 -0.71 19.20
CA LYS A 155 8.89 -1.57 19.52
C LYS A 155 8.49 -2.41 18.33
N LEU A 156 8.39 -3.72 18.56
CA LEU A 156 7.87 -4.70 17.61
C LEU A 156 6.74 -5.47 18.30
N ILE A 157 5.55 -5.49 17.70
CA ILE A 157 4.36 -6.14 18.25
C ILE A 157 3.95 -7.27 17.32
N PHE A 158 3.85 -8.48 17.86
CA PHE A 158 3.27 -9.64 17.18
C PHE A 158 2.54 -10.52 18.19
N LEU A 159 1.61 -11.33 17.69
CA LEU A 159 0.89 -12.28 18.51
C LEU A 159 1.65 -13.61 18.52
N ILE A 160 2.03 -14.08 19.72
CA ILE A 160 2.55 -15.44 19.91
C ILE A 160 1.40 -16.31 20.39
N VAL A 161 1.00 -17.29 19.58
CA VAL A 161 0.08 -18.34 20.01
C VAL A 161 0.93 -19.47 20.57
N ILE A 162 0.84 -19.68 21.88
CA ILE A 162 1.48 -20.82 22.55
C ILE A 162 0.45 -21.97 22.55
N ASN A 163 0.72 -23.03 21.79
CA ASN A 163 -0.07 -24.25 21.81
C ASN A 163 0.37 -25.16 22.98
#